data_b6aa314fab9339d8b89333ba79987e87
#
_entry.id   b6aa314fab9339d8b89333ba79987e87
#
_cell.length_a   1.000
_cell.length_b   1.000
_cell.length_c   1.000
_cell.angle_alpha   90.00
_cell.angle_beta   90.00
_cell.angle_gamma   90.00
#
_symmetry.space_group_name_H-M   'P 1'
#
loop_
_entity.id
_entity.type
_entity.pdbx_description
1 polymer ?
#
loop_
_entity_poly.entity_id
_entity_poly.type
_entity_poly.pdbx_seq_one_letter_code
_entity_poly.pdbx_strand_id
1 'polypeptide(L)'
;MSPDYFDLNSQQHRLQLTIQGTVQGVGFRPFIYRLAMELNLTGWINNSVSGVLIEVEGLWEVLEQFKYRILQEKPPQSEIQTLDIVWLPPVGYSEFEIRVSESTNHPQKIAIILPDLSTCSDCLQDIFDPENRRYQYPFTNCTNCGPRYSIIRDLPYDRNHTTMATFTMCSDCQNEYSHPLNRRFHAQPNACPVCGPQLELWDKNGKVIASLNQALKQAADIIRSGQILALKGLGGFHLIVDARNETAVQNLRQRKRRPAKPLAVMYPNLEQVKQDCLVSELEEKLLSSPAAPIVLLRRIFNQLKSDPPHPPLLRGGEENQTFPPITKGGLGGVTSPENPYLGVMLPYTPIHHLLLAQLNFPIVATSGNFANEPICIDEAEVVTRLNTIADFFLVHNRPIVRPIDDSIVRIIANQEMVLRRARGYAPLPISLPDSIGANRPPSYQTNLSLSQSGDLSIEKPIKILALGGHLKSTIAIAFGWAE
;
A
#
# COMPACT_ATOMS: atom_id res chain seq x y z
N MET A 1 64.44 -0.68 -2.66
CA MET A 1 63.45 0.00 -3.52
C MET A 1 62.08 -0.38 -2.98
N SER A 2 61.42 0.56 -2.29
CA SER A 2 60.09 0.37 -1.73
C SER A 2 59.09 0.32 -2.90
N PRO A 3 58.07 -0.56 -2.88
CA PRO A 3 57.04 -0.50 -3.85
C PRO A 3 56.22 0.78 -3.65
N ASP A 4 56.05 1.54 -4.69
CA ASP A 4 55.24 2.74 -4.76
C ASP A 4 53.85 2.44 -4.17
N TYR A 5 53.55 3.06 -3.04
CA TYR A 5 52.19 3.24 -2.57
C TYR A 5 51.51 4.15 -3.59
N PHE A 6 50.83 3.57 -4.57
CA PHE A 6 49.97 4.32 -5.46
C PHE A 6 48.97 5.06 -4.55
N ASP A 7 48.98 6.38 -4.68
CA ASP A 7 48.07 7.29 -3.98
C ASP A 7 46.65 7.11 -4.57
N LEU A 8 45.97 6.07 -4.12
CA LEU A 8 44.63 5.72 -4.55
C LEU A 8 43.62 6.85 -4.25
N ASN A 9 43.95 7.77 -3.35
CA ASN A 9 43.07 8.84 -2.89
C ASN A 9 43.05 10.05 -3.82
N SER A 10 43.98 10.19 -4.75
CA SER A 10 44.04 11.33 -5.68
C SER A 10 43.47 11.03 -7.05
N GLN A 11 43.13 9.78 -7.36
CA GLN A 11 42.59 9.37 -8.66
C GLN A 11 41.09 9.24 -8.64
N GLN A 12 40.45 9.63 -9.76
CA GLN A 12 39.04 9.40 -10.02
C GLN A 12 38.79 7.91 -10.26
N HIS A 13 37.76 7.38 -9.62
CA HIS A 13 37.29 6.00 -9.77
C HIS A 13 35.85 6.00 -10.26
N ARG A 14 35.42 4.95 -10.97
CA ARG A 14 34.03 4.72 -11.35
C ARG A 14 33.52 3.49 -10.66
N LEU A 15 32.34 3.63 -10.06
CA LEU A 15 31.61 2.59 -9.37
C LEU A 15 30.29 2.33 -10.05
N GLN A 16 30.02 1.08 -10.42
CA GLN A 16 28.71 0.63 -10.88
C GLN A 16 28.04 -0.16 -9.78
N LEU A 17 26.79 0.19 -9.47
CA LEU A 17 25.96 -0.45 -8.46
C LEU A 17 24.69 -1.00 -9.10
N THR A 18 24.42 -2.29 -8.92
CA THR A 18 23.13 -2.90 -9.29
C THR A 18 22.39 -3.24 -8.00
N ILE A 19 21.26 -2.59 -7.78
CA ILE A 19 20.48 -2.72 -6.54
C ILE A 19 19.14 -3.36 -6.86
N GLN A 20 18.87 -4.50 -6.20
CA GLN A 20 17.61 -5.21 -6.33
C GLN A 20 16.82 -5.17 -5.00
N GLY A 21 15.51 -5.34 -5.09
CA GLY A 21 14.61 -5.27 -3.96
C GLY A 21 13.48 -4.27 -4.18
N THR A 22 12.93 -3.75 -3.09
CA THR A 22 11.89 -2.72 -3.11
C THR A 22 12.51 -1.33 -3.28
N VAL A 23 12.99 -1.03 -4.48
CA VAL A 23 13.75 0.21 -4.79
C VAL A 23 13.11 1.08 -5.87
N GLN A 24 11.98 0.64 -6.46
CA GLN A 24 11.22 1.44 -7.41
C GLN A 24 9.91 1.94 -6.80
N GLY A 25 9.53 3.19 -7.08
CA GLY A 25 8.30 3.80 -6.55
C GLY A 25 8.37 4.27 -5.10
N VAL A 26 9.54 4.21 -4.46
CA VAL A 26 9.83 4.61 -3.07
C VAL A 26 10.58 5.94 -2.95
N GLY A 27 10.80 6.64 -4.05
CA GLY A 27 11.67 7.83 -4.04
C GLY A 27 13.16 7.49 -4.05
N PHE A 28 13.56 6.27 -4.43
CA PHE A 28 14.96 5.83 -4.41
C PHE A 28 15.83 6.61 -5.40
N ARG A 29 15.38 6.79 -6.67
CA ARG A 29 16.10 7.63 -7.66
C ARG A 29 16.28 9.07 -7.16
N PRO A 30 15.24 9.78 -6.67
CA PRO A 30 15.38 11.07 -6.02
C PRO A 30 16.37 11.10 -4.85
N PHE A 31 16.40 10.06 -4.03
CA PHE A 31 17.32 9.94 -2.91
C PHE A 31 18.78 9.83 -3.40
N ILE A 32 19.06 8.92 -4.31
CA ILE A 32 20.40 8.73 -4.87
C ILE A 32 20.89 10.01 -5.58
N TYR A 33 20.01 10.67 -6.35
CA TYR A 33 20.34 11.93 -7.01
C TYR A 33 20.81 12.99 -5.97
N ARG A 34 20.03 13.22 -4.91
CA ARG A 34 20.40 14.18 -3.87
C ARG A 34 21.70 13.81 -3.15
N LEU A 35 21.87 12.53 -2.84
CA LEU A 35 23.08 12.03 -2.19
C LEU A 35 24.34 12.23 -3.07
N ALA A 36 24.23 11.95 -4.38
CA ALA A 36 25.32 12.17 -5.32
C ALA A 36 25.66 13.67 -5.45
N MET A 37 24.64 14.52 -5.53
CA MET A 37 24.86 15.99 -5.58
C MET A 37 25.49 16.52 -4.29
N GLU A 38 25.07 16.05 -3.11
CA GLU A 38 25.65 16.44 -1.82
C GLU A 38 27.13 16.04 -1.71
N LEU A 39 27.49 14.89 -2.24
CA LEU A 39 28.85 14.37 -2.25
C LEU A 39 29.69 14.85 -3.45
N ASN A 40 29.13 15.74 -4.29
CA ASN A 40 29.77 16.23 -5.53
C ASN A 40 30.24 15.09 -6.45
N LEU A 41 29.47 14.04 -6.56
CA LEU A 41 29.70 12.91 -7.46
C LEU A 41 29.05 13.15 -8.81
N THR A 42 29.65 12.62 -9.86
CA THR A 42 29.11 12.66 -11.23
C THR A 42 28.69 11.27 -11.68
N GLY A 43 27.79 11.16 -12.67
CA GLY A 43 27.32 9.87 -13.13
C GLY A 43 25.83 9.84 -13.44
N TRP A 44 25.18 8.69 -13.19
CA TRP A 44 23.76 8.56 -13.49
C TRP A 44 23.09 7.42 -12.69
N ILE A 45 21.77 7.50 -12.65
CA ILE A 45 20.90 6.44 -12.11
C ILE A 45 19.72 6.20 -13.07
N ASN A 46 19.32 4.94 -13.27
CA ASN A 46 18.09 4.60 -13.95
C ASN A 46 17.34 3.44 -13.25
N ASN A 47 16.07 3.27 -13.60
CA ASN A 47 15.34 2.04 -13.28
C ASN A 47 15.55 1.03 -14.42
N SER A 48 15.68 -0.22 -14.03
CA SER A 48 15.72 -1.37 -14.93
C SER A 48 14.62 -2.38 -14.59
N VAL A 49 14.41 -3.36 -15.43
CA VAL A 49 13.45 -4.46 -15.15
C VAL A 49 13.85 -5.35 -13.96
N SER A 50 15.10 -5.25 -13.51
CA SER A 50 15.64 -6.02 -12.37
C SER A 50 15.82 -5.20 -11.09
N GLY A 51 15.66 -3.87 -11.14
CA GLY A 51 15.90 -3.00 -9.99
C GLY A 51 16.38 -1.61 -10.39
N VAL A 52 17.46 -1.13 -9.78
CA VAL A 52 18.08 0.17 -10.05
C VAL A 52 19.54 -0.05 -10.42
N LEU A 53 19.97 0.62 -11.49
CA LEU A 53 21.37 0.66 -11.92
C LEU A 53 21.91 2.08 -11.70
N ILE A 54 23.10 2.16 -11.10
CA ILE A 54 23.78 3.42 -10.79
C ILE A 54 25.21 3.31 -11.32
N GLU A 55 25.69 4.33 -12.01
CA GLU A 55 27.12 4.55 -12.21
C GLU A 55 27.51 5.89 -11.63
N VAL A 56 28.62 5.92 -10.93
CA VAL A 56 29.06 7.12 -10.20
C VAL A 56 30.58 7.23 -10.24
N GLU A 57 31.09 8.45 -10.47
CA GLU A 57 32.52 8.78 -10.47
C GLU A 57 32.85 9.76 -9.36
N GLY A 58 34.03 9.55 -8.73
CA GLY A 58 34.56 10.40 -7.67
C GLY A 58 35.83 9.84 -7.06
N LEU A 59 36.29 10.47 -5.98
CA LEU A 59 37.41 9.98 -5.19
C LEU A 59 37.01 8.71 -4.42
N TRP A 60 37.93 7.80 -4.21
CA TRP A 60 37.70 6.53 -3.53
C TRP A 60 36.94 6.68 -2.20
N GLU A 61 37.42 7.56 -1.32
CA GLU A 61 36.80 7.78 0.00
C GLU A 61 35.36 8.27 -0.10
N VAL A 62 35.05 9.15 -1.08
CA VAL A 62 33.72 9.68 -1.31
C VAL A 62 32.78 8.59 -1.85
N LEU A 63 33.28 7.71 -2.73
CA LEU A 63 32.52 6.57 -3.24
C LEU A 63 32.22 5.53 -2.14
N GLU A 64 33.16 5.31 -1.21
CA GLU A 64 32.93 4.45 -0.03
C GLU A 64 31.87 5.08 0.91
N GLN A 65 31.93 6.40 1.13
CA GLN A 65 30.91 7.13 1.89
C GLN A 65 29.54 7.05 1.20
N PHE A 66 29.48 7.18 -0.12
CA PHE A 66 28.26 7.05 -0.90
C PHE A 66 27.60 5.68 -0.71
N LYS A 67 28.36 4.58 -0.83
CA LYS A 67 27.88 3.21 -0.59
C LYS A 67 27.32 3.04 0.83
N TYR A 68 28.06 3.52 1.83
CA TYR A 68 27.63 3.43 3.22
C TYR A 68 26.31 4.16 3.47
N ARG A 69 26.21 5.41 2.98
CA ARG A 69 25.01 6.25 3.16
C ARG A 69 23.80 5.71 2.41
N ILE A 70 23.97 5.05 1.24
CA ILE A 70 22.87 4.36 0.56
C ILE A 70 22.20 3.36 1.50
N LEU A 71 22.97 2.56 2.21
CA LEU A 71 22.44 1.55 3.12
C LEU A 71 21.79 2.14 4.37
N GLN A 72 22.35 3.23 4.91
CA GLN A 72 21.89 3.83 6.18
C GLN A 72 20.73 4.82 6.00
N GLU A 73 20.72 5.57 4.91
CA GLU A 73 19.82 6.71 4.71
C GLU A 73 18.73 6.44 3.63
N LYS A 74 18.66 5.21 3.11
CA LYS A 74 17.66 4.82 2.12
C LYS A 74 16.24 5.21 2.55
N PRO A 75 15.34 5.53 1.59
CA PRO A 75 13.96 5.85 1.91
C PRO A 75 13.30 4.78 2.80
N PRO A 76 12.48 5.15 3.81
CA PRO A 76 11.92 4.22 4.78
C PRO A 76 11.13 3.05 4.18
N GLN A 77 10.55 3.25 2.99
CA GLN A 77 9.78 2.23 2.26
C GLN A 77 10.64 1.34 1.35
N SER A 78 11.96 1.61 1.27
CA SER A 78 12.87 0.82 0.44
C SER A 78 13.47 -0.34 1.22
N GLU A 79 13.58 -1.48 0.54
CA GLU A 79 14.27 -2.67 1.01
C GLU A 79 15.28 -3.11 -0.04
N ILE A 80 16.55 -3.12 0.32
CA ILE A 80 17.64 -3.60 -0.54
C ILE A 80 17.86 -5.07 -0.23
N GLN A 81 17.61 -5.94 -1.22
CA GLN A 81 17.82 -7.37 -1.10
C GLN A 81 19.21 -7.78 -1.57
N THR A 82 19.67 -7.20 -2.69
CA THR A 82 21.03 -7.41 -3.20
C THR A 82 21.63 -6.08 -3.63
N LEU A 83 22.95 -5.98 -3.45
CA LEU A 83 23.79 -4.86 -3.88
C LEU A 83 25.04 -5.43 -4.53
N ASP A 84 25.05 -5.46 -5.85
CA ASP A 84 26.21 -5.88 -6.63
C ASP A 84 27.05 -4.66 -6.99
N ILE A 85 28.36 -4.77 -6.82
CA ILE A 85 29.32 -3.66 -6.94
C ILE A 85 30.42 -4.06 -7.94
N VAL A 86 30.64 -3.19 -8.94
CA VAL A 86 31.69 -3.36 -9.93
C VAL A 86 32.51 -2.08 -10.05
N TRP A 87 33.81 -2.16 -9.91
CA TRP A 87 34.74 -1.06 -10.15
C TRP A 87 35.13 -1.02 -11.63
N LEU A 88 35.03 0.16 -12.24
CA LEU A 88 35.26 0.37 -13.65
C LEU A 88 36.26 1.52 -13.87
N PRO A 89 36.95 1.58 -15.02
CA PRO A 89 37.73 2.75 -15.40
C PRO A 89 36.86 4.00 -15.51
N PRO A 90 37.30 5.18 -15.06
CA PRO A 90 36.56 6.44 -15.24
C PRO A 90 36.35 6.76 -16.72
N VAL A 91 35.20 7.40 -17.02
CA VAL A 91 34.84 7.86 -18.35
C VAL A 91 34.66 9.38 -18.44
N GLY A 92 34.67 10.08 -17.29
CA GLY A 92 34.63 11.54 -17.20
C GLY A 92 33.22 12.10 -17.28
N TYR A 93 32.28 11.64 -16.46
CA TYR A 93 30.96 12.25 -16.35
C TYR A 93 31.07 13.71 -15.88
N SER A 94 30.30 14.61 -16.47
CA SER A 94 30.32 16.04 -16.13
C SER A 94 29.32 16.40 -15.02
N GLU A 95 28.24 15.65 -14.88
CA GLU A 95 27.17 15.89 -13.90
C GLU A 95 26.52 14.57 -13.48
N PHE A 96 25.65 14.62 -12.47
CA PHE A 96 24.83 13.47 -12.09
C PHE A 96 23.42 13.63 -12.64
N GLU A 97 22.91 12.61 -13.34
CA GLU A 97 21.60 12.66 -13.99
C GLU A 97 20.71 11.45 -13.67
N ILE A 98 19.40 11.63 -13.77
CA ILE A 98 18.45 10.52 -13.80
C ILE A 98 18.14 10.19 -15.25
N ARG A 99 18.62 9.05 -15.72
CA ARG A 99 18.39 8.58 -17.09
C ARG A 99 17.03 7.92 -17.26
N VAL A 100 16.54 7.93 -18.48
CA VAL A 100 15.36 7.18 -18.89
C VAL A 100 15.57 5.70 -18.62
N SER A 101 14.55 5.04 -18.09
CA SER A 101 14.62 3.61 -17.77
C SER A 101 14.79 2.77 -19.02
N GLU A 102 15.65 1.77 -18.97
CA GLU A 102 15.87 0.87 -20.09
C GLU A 102 14.82 -0.25 -20.08
N SER A 103 14.05 -0.31 -21.14
CA SER A 103 13.18 -1.46 -21.44
C SER A 103 13.96 -2.51 -22.22
N THR A 104 14.84 -3.24 -21.54
CA THR A 104 15.49 -4.40 -22.16
C THR A 104 14.51 -5.57 -22.18
N ASN A 105 14.46 -6.29 -23.32
CA ASN A 105 13.68 -7.52 -23.49
C ASN A 105 14.28 -8.69 -22.66
N HIS A 106 14.58 -8.47 -21.39
CA HIS A 106 14.99 -9.55 -20.52
C HIS A 106 13.78 -10.41 -20.15
N PRO A 107 13.89 -11.75 -20.25
CA PRO A 107 12.78 -12.67 -19.99
C PRO A 107 12.34 -12.72 -18.53
N GLN A 108 13.09 -12.13 -17.59
CA GLN A 108 12.76 -12.09 -16.16
C GLN A 108 12.65 -10.66 -15.68
N LYS A 109 11.41 -10.21 -15.43
CA LYS A 109 11.12 -8.95 -14.76
C LYS A 109 11.12 -9.21 -13.25
N ILE A 110 12.20 -8.88 -12.55
CA ILE A 110 12.42 -9.23 -11.11
C ILE A 110 12.14 -8.04 -10.19
N ALA A 111 12.01 -6.82 -10.72
CA ALA A 111 11.77 -5.64 -9.88
C ALA A 111 10.48 -5.78 -9.05
N ILE A 112 10.61 -5.54 -7.75
CA ILE A 112 9.49 -5.60 -6.80
C ILE A 112 8.70 -4.30 -6.89
N ILE A 113 7.40 -4.44 -7.17
CA ILE A 113 6.47 -3.32 -7.14
C ILE A 113 6.01 -3.10 -5.71
N LEU A 114 6.01 -1.84 -5.27
CA LEU A 114 5.41 -1.46 -3.99
C LEU A 114 3.89 -1.65 -3.98
N PRO A 115 3.32 -1.98 -2.81
CA PRO A 115 1.90 -1.84 -2.58
C PRO A 115 1.47 -0.37 -2.67
N ASP A 116 0.17 -0.16 -2.80
CA ASP A 116 -0.42 1.16 -2.62
C ASP A 116 -0.27 1.60 -1.17
N LEU A 117 0.16 2.85 -0.96
CA LEU A 117 0.47 3.40 0.36
C LEU A 117 -0.57 4.44 0.78
N SER A 118 -0.85 4.51 2.08
CA SER A 118 -1.74 5.54 2.64
C SER A 118 -1.16 6.94 2.48
N THR A 119 -2.04 7.95 2.52
CA THR A 119 -1.67 9.37 2.43
C THR A 119 -0.74 9.76 3.58
N CYS A 120 0.42 10.32 3.29
CA CYS A 120 1.38 10.78 4.30
C CYS A 120 0.94 12.14 4.92
N SER A 121 1.53 12.48 6.07
CA SER A 121 1.26 13.73 6.80
C SER A 121 1.38 14.99 5.94
N ASP A 122 2.45 15.09 5.13
CA ASP A 122 2.67 16.26 4.27
C ASP A 122 1.58 16.42 3.20
N CYS A 123 1.11 15.28 2.63
CA CYS A 123 0.01 15.32 1.67
C CYS A 123 -1.34 15.58 2.33
N LEU A 124 -1.51 15.18 3.60
CA LEU A 124 -2.67 15.58 4.40
C LEU A 124 -2.66 17.07 4.65
N GLN A 125 -1.52 17.64 5.03
CA GLN A 125 -1.38 19.10 5.19
C GLN A 125 -1.75 19.83 3.91
N ASP A 126 -1.24 19.40 2.73
CA ASP A 126 -1.56 20.04 1.45
C ASP A 126 -3.06 20.06 1.16
N ILE A 127 -3.81 18.99 1.43
CA ILE A 127 -5.25 18.94 1.11
C ILE A 127 -6.12 19.72 2.08
N PHE A 128 -5.62 20.03 3.26
CA PHE A 128 -6.35 20.81 4.28
C PHE A 128 -5.87 22.27 4.40
N ASP A 129 -4.77 22.64 3.77
CA ASP A 129 -4.27 23.99 3.72
C ASP A 129 -4.96 24.80 2.61
N PRO A 130 -5.80 25.83 2.95
CA PRO A 130 -6.50 26.64 1.96
C PRO A 130 -5.58 27.39 0.98
N GLU A 131 -4.34 27.70 1.39
CA GLU A 131 -3.35 28.39 0.56
C GLU A 131 -2.63 27.45 -0.40
N ASN A 132 -2.78 26.13 -0.24
CA ASN A 132 -2.13 25.15 -1.11
C ASN A 132 -2.93 24.94 -2.39
N ARG A 133 -2.25 24.89 -3.55
CA ARG A 133 -2.89 24.64 -4.85
C ARG A 133 -3.59 23.28 -4.95
N ARG A 134 -3.36 22.36 -4.00
CA ARG A 134 -4.03 21.06 -3.86
C ARG A 134 -5.08 21.03 -2.74
N TYR A 135 -5.47 22.19 -2.26
CA TYR A 135 -6.56 22.28 -1.28
C TYR A 135 -7.79 21.49 -1.75
N GLN A 136 -8.26 20.59 -0.91
CA GLN A 136 -9.39 19.69 -1.18
C GLN A 136 -9.24 18.81 -2.45
N TYR A 137 -8.01 18.58 -2.94
CA TYR A 137 -7.80 17.74 -4.10
C TYR A 137 -7.67 16.25 -3.71
N PRO A 138 -8.62 15.37 -4.14
CA PRO A 138 -8.74 13.99 -3.63
C PRO A 138 -7.74 13.00 -4.22
N PHE A 139 -6.78 13.45 -5.05
CA PHE A 139 -5.74 12.61 -5.66
C PHE A 139 -4.32 13.09 -5.35
N THR A 140 -4.18 13.93 -4.33
CA THR A 140 -2.88 14.43 -3.85
C THR A 140 -2.00 13.27 -3.39
N ASN A 141 -0.74 13.27 -3.83
CA ASN A 141 0.27 12.28 -3.49
C ASN A 141 1.68 12.85 -3.63
N CYS A 142 2.68 12.07 -3.21
CA CYS A 142 4.10 12.34 -3.42
C CYS A 142 4.89 11.03 -3.58
N THR A 143 6.21 11.07 -3.48
CA THR A 143 7.07 9.87 -3.56
C THR A 143 6.83 8.89 -2.41
N ASN A 144 6.30 9.36 -1.25
CA ASN A 144 6.14 8.57 -0.03
C ASN A 144 4.75 7.96 0.13
N CYS A 145 3.75 8.36 -0.68
CA CYS A 145 2.36 7.92 -0.51
C CYS A 145 1.61 7.81 -1.83
N GLY A 146 0.41 7.23 -1.78
CA GLY A 146 -0.51 7.14 -2.92
C GLY A 146 -0.39 5.83 -3.71
N PRO A 147 -0.97 5.80 -4.92
CA PRO A 147 -1.09 4.57 -5.72
C PRO A 147 0.26 4.11 -6.29
N ARG A 148 0.42 2.79 -6.34
CA ARG A 148 1.56 2.08 -6.97
C ARG A 148 1.04 0.86 -7.73
N TYR A 149 0.73 -0.23 -7.00
CA TYR A 149 0.30 -1.51 -7.56
C TYR A 149 -1.01 -1.41 -8.33
N SER A 150 -1.96 -0.62 -7.85
CA SER A 150 -3.27 -0.45 -8.50
C SER A 150 -3.20 0.26 -9.86
N ILE A 151 -2.17 1.08 -10.10
CA ILE A 151 -2.06 1.89 -11.33
C ILE A 151 -0.98 1.42 -12.31
N ILE A 152 -0.06 0.54 -11.91
CA ILE A 152 1.04 0.12 -12.78
C ILE A 152 0.54 -0.86 -13.86
N ARG A 153 0.93 -0.63 -15.11
CA ARG A 153 0.67 -1.49 -16.26
C ARG A 153 1.82 -2.43 -16.53
N ASP A 154 3.05 -1.90 -16.50
CA ASP A 154 4.27 -2.65 -16.77
C ASP A 154 5.48 -2.11 -15.99
N LEU A 155 6.57 -2.86 -15.96
CA LEU A 155 7.89 -2.46 -15.46
C LEU A 155 8.76 -1.91 -16.60
N PRO A 156 9.70 -1.02 -16.26
CA PRO A 156 9.98 -0.40 -14.96
C PRO A 156 8.90 0.59 -14.51
N TYR A 157 8.84 0.90 -13.19
CA TYR A 157 7.85 1.82 -12.63
C TYR A 157 8.15 3.27 -13.02
N ASP A 158 7.59 3.66 -14.15
CA ASP A 158 7.63 5.03 -14.69
C ASP A 158 6.23 5.48 -15.11
N ARG A 159 5.98 6.80 -15.17
CA ARG A 159 4.67 7.38 -15.45
C ARG A 159 4.02 6.79 -16.71
N ASN A 160 4.81 6.61 -17.78
CA ASN A 160 4.34 6.05 -19.05
C ASN A 160 3.86 4.60 -18.93
N HIS A 161 4.34 3.86 -17.94
CA HIS A 161 3.93 2.50 -17.62
C HIS A 161 2.84 2.43 -16.54
N THR A 162 2.19 3.55 -16.24
CA THR A 162 1.06 3.64 -15.30
C THR A 162 -0.19 4.19 -15.97
N THR A 163 -1.34 4.10 -15.29
CA THR A 163 -2.57 4.74 -15.75
C THR A 163 -2.50 6.27 -15.72
N MET A 164 -1.51 6.83 -15.05
CA MET A 164 -1.27 8.28 -15.02
C MET A 164 -0.67 8.83 -16.30
N ALA A 165 -0.24 7.98 -17.24
CA ALA A 165 0.23 8.39 -18.57
C ALA A 165 -0.83 9.20 -19.36
N THR A 166 -2.12 8.94 -19.11
CA THR A 166 -3.22 9.66 -19.78
C THR A 166 -3.45 11.08 -19.26
N PHE A 167 -2.81 11.44 -18.14
CA PHE A 167 -2.91 12.76 -17.52
C PHE A 167 -1.63 13.56 -17.78
N THR A 168 -1.64 14.41 -18.81
CA THR A 168 -0.49 15.30 -19.11
C THR A 168 -0.34 16.32 -17.99
N MET A 169 0.87 16.39 -17.40
CA MET A 169 1.15 17.34 -16.32
C MET A 169 1.07 18.79 -16.83
N CYS A 170 0.47 19.67 -16.03
CA CYS A 170 0.60 21.11 -16.24
C CYS A 170 2.03 21.58 -15.90
N SER A 171 2.37 22.84 -16.27
CA SER A 171 3.70 23.43 -16.02
C SER A 171 4.16 23.29 -14.57
N ASP A 172 3.27 23.61 -13.61
CA ASP A 172 3.60 23.53 -12.19
C ASP A 172 3.88 22.10 -11.73
N CYS A 173 3.06 21.13 -12.15
CA CYS A 173 3.30 19.72 -11.84
C CYS A 173 4.56 19.18 -12.51
N GLN A 174 4.86 19.64 -13.72
CA GLN A 174 6.09 19.29 -14.43
C GLN A 174 7.30 19.89 -13.70
N ASN A 175 7.23 21.13 -13.25
CA ASN A 175 8.30 21.75 -12.47
C ASN A 175 8.56 21.01 -11.16
N GLU A 176 7.50 20.66 -10.40
CA GLU A 176 7.65 19.84 -9.19
C GLU A 176 8.26 18.47 -9.49
N TYR A 177 7.85 17.84 -10.59
CA TYR A 177 8.35 16.53 -11.02
C TYR A 177 9.82 16.56 -11.42
N SER A 178 10.30 17.66 -12.00
CA SER A 178 11.66 17.81 -12.50
C SER A 178 12.62 18.47 -11.51
N HIS A 179 12.11 19.09 -10.43
CA HIS A 179 12.94 19.83 -9.48
C HIS A 179 13.46 18.91 -8.35
N PRO A 180 14.78 18.69 -8.24
CA PRO A 180 15.37 17.69 -7.32
C PRO A 180 15.07 17.89 -5.84
N LEU A 181 14.87 19.14 -5.40
CA LEU A 181 14.55 19.47 -4.02
C LEU A 181 13.06 19.36 -3.69
N ASN A 182 12.20 19.16 -4.70
CA ASN A 182 10.77 19.00 -4.47
C ASN A 182 10.45 17.59 -3.99
N ARG A 183 9.55 17.45 -3.00
CA ARG A 183 9.11 16.14 -2.51
C ARG A 183 8.30 15.33 -3.52
N ARG A 184 7.93 15.92 -4.66
CA ARG A 184 7.30 15.26 -5.81
C ARG A 184 8.25 15.01 -6.97
N PHE A 185 9.55 15.22 -6.74
CA PHE A 185 10.59 14.89 -7.73
C PHE A 185 10.47 13.43 -8.14
N HIS A 186 10.21 13.17 -9.44
CA HIS A 186 9.95 11.84 -10.00
C HIS A 186 8.80 11.05 -9.31
N ALA A 187 7.84 11.73 -8.66
CA ALA A 187 6.62 11.09 -8.18
C ALA A 187 5.71 10.74 -9.37
N GLN A 188 5.71 9.47 -9.80
CA GLN A 188 5.02 9.05 -11.03
C GLN A 188 3.51 9.38 -11.05
N PRO A 189 2.77 9.30 -9.92
CA PRO A 189 1.36 9.68 -9.90
C PRO A 189 1.12 11.19 -9.66
N ASN A 190 2.15 12.06 -9.70
CA ASN A 190 1.98 13.50 -9.45
C ASN A 190 0.89 14.12 -10.32
N ALA A 191 0.02 14.90 -9.69
CA ALA A 191 -1.09 15.59 -10.32
C ALA A 191 -1.62 16.74 -9.43
N CYS A 192 -2.49 17.59 -9.99
CA CYS A 192 -3.21 18.64 -9.29
C CYS A 192 -4.64 18.77 -9.87
N PRO A 193 -5.50 19.64 -9.29
CA PRO A 193 -6.88 19.84 -9.79
C PRO A 193 -6.96 20.20 -11.28
N VAL A 194 -5.91 20.82 -11.83
CA VAL A 194 -5.89 21.28 -13.24
C VAL A 194 -5.58 20.14 -14.22
N CYS A 195 -4.62 19.26 -13.86
CA CYS A 195 -4.09 18.28 -14.82
C CYS A 195 -4.33 16.82 -14.43
N GLY A 196 -4.90 16.56 -13.27
CA GLY A 196 -5.04 15.20 -12.77
C GLY A 196 -6.48 14.67 -12.81
N PRO A 197 -6.71 13.51 -12.19
CA PRO A 197 -8.02 12.88 -12.12
C PRO A 197 -9.06 13.79 -11.47
N GLN A 198 -10.33 13.59 -11.88
CA GLN A 198 -11.48 14.37 -11.42
C GLN A 198 -12.55 13.47 -10.83
N LEU A 199 -13.32 14.00 -9.86
CA LEU A 199 -14.46 13.34 -9.26
C LEU A 199 -15.75 13.68 -9.97
N GLU A 200 -16.64 12.70 -10.07
CA GLU A 200 -18.04 12.87 -10.46
C GLU A 200 -18.94 12.08 -9.52
N LEU A 201 -20.09 12.63 -9.21
CA LEU A 201 -21.17 11.94 -8.53
C LEU A 201 -22.25 11.58 -9.55
N TRP A 202 -22.57 10.30 -9.64
CA TRP A 202 -23.55 9.75 -10.55
C TRP A 202 -24.77 9.22 -9.80
N ASP A 203 -25.96 9.35 -10.41
CA ASP A 203 -27.15 8.66 -9.95
C ASP A 203 -27.08 7.14 -10.24
N LYS A 204 -28.09 6.41 -9.81
CA LYS A 204 -28.18 4.95 -10.03
C LYS A 204 -28.23 4.52 -11.51
N ASN A 205 -28.46 5.45 -12.43
CA ASN A 205 -28.51 5.20 -13.87
C ASN A 205 -27.18 5.61 -14.57
N GLY A 206 -26.20 6.10 -13.81
CA GLY A 206 -24.91 6.57 -14.34
C GLY A 206 -24.94 8.01 -14.88
N LYS A 207 -26.00 8.77 -14.60
CA LYS A 207 -26.07 10.19 -14.97
C LYS A 207 -25.30 11.04 -13.98
N VAL A 208 -24.40 11.90 -14.47
CA VAL A 208 -23.64 12.85 -13.66
C VAL A 208 -24.60 13.87 -13.05
N ILE A 209 -24.55 14.04 -11.73
CA ILE A 209 -25.35 15.01 -10.97
C ILE A 209 -24.49 16.10 -10.32
N ALA A 210 -23.21 15.83 -10.08
CA ALA A 210 -22.24 16.81 -9.59
C ALA A 210 -20.82 16.42 -9.98
N SER A 211 -19.90 17.38 -9.97
CA SER A 211 -18.48 17.17 -10.29
C SER A 211 -17.58 17.88 -9.28
N LEU A 212 -16.30 17.46 -9.21
CA LEU A 212 -15.25 18.09 -8.39
C LEU A 212 -15.64 18.14 -6.90
N ASN A 213 -15.38 19.25 -6.23
CA ASN A 213 -15.66 19.43 -4.79
C ASN A 213 -17.16 19.34 -4.48
N GLN A 214 -18.03 19.74 -5.43
CA GLN A 214 -19.47 19.61 -5.26
C GLN A 214 -19.91 18.14 -5.21
N ALA A 215 -19.26 17.26 -6.00
CA ALA A 215 -19.52 15.82 -5.94
C ALA A 215 -19.20 15.24 -4.55
N LEU A 216 -18.08 15.64 -3.95
CA LEU A 216 -17.69 15.17 -2.62
C LEU A 216 -18.65 15.68 -1.53
N LYS A 217 -19.09 16.97 -1.62
CA LYS A 217 -20.04 17.54 -0.68
C LYS A 217 -21.39 16.84 -0.73
N GLN A 218 -21.93 16.63 -1.93
CA GLN A 218 -23.20 15.91 -2.08
C GLN A 218 -23.08 14.44 -1.67
N ALA A 219 -21.94 13.79 -1.91
CA ALA A 219 -21.69 12.43 -1.43
C ALA A 219 -21.77 12.34 0.10
N ALA A 220 -21.24 13.34 0.82
CA ALA A 220 -21.38 13.42 2.28
C ALA A 220 -22.86 13.58 2.71
N ASP A 221 -23.63 14.39 2.01
CA ASP A 221 -25.05 14.60 2.29
C ASP A 221 -25.89 13.33 2.02
N ILE A 222 -25.56 12.57 0.99
CA ILE A 222 -26.15 11.27 0.68
C ILE A 222 -25.94 10.28 1.84
N ILE A 223 -24.71 10.20 2.36
CA ILE A 223 -24.39 9.32 3.50
C ILE A 223 -25.17 9.76 4.76
N ARG A 224 -25.23 11.07 5.05
CA ARG A 224 -26.00 11.61 6.17
C ARG A 224 -27.49 11.30 6.07
N SER A 225 -28.03 11.25 4.89
CA SER A 225 -29.45 10.88 4.64
C SER A 225 -29.74 9.39 4.77
N GLY A 226 -28.72 8.57 5.08
CA GLY A 226 -28.86 7.11 5.25
C GLY A 226 -28.90 6.32 3.95
N GLN A 227 -28.51 6.94 2.83
CA GLN A 227 -28.45 6.29 1.52
C GLN A 227 -27.09 5.58 1.34
N ILE A 228 -27.03 4.61 0.42
CA ILE A 228 -25.84 3.81 0.13
C ILE A 228 -25.07 4.45 -1.02
N LEU A 229 -23.83 4.83 -0.74
CA LEU A 229 -22.89 5.36 -1.72
C LEU A 229 -21.89 4.28 -2.16
N ALA A 230 -21.71 4.07 -3.47
CA ALA A 230 -20.57 3.35 -4.03
C ALA A 230 -19.46 4.35 -4.34
N LEU A 231 -18.32 4.27 -3.64
CA LEU A 231 -17.16 5.15 -3.80
C LEU A 231 -16.04 4.40 -4.49
N LYS A 232 -15.53 4.92 -5.61
CA LYS A 232 -14.32 4.42 -6.26
C LYS A 232 -13.10 4.81 -5.43
N GLY A 233 -12.46 3.83 -4.81
CA GLY A 233 -11.27 4.00 -3.98
C GLY A 233 -9.96 3.80 -4.74
N LEU A 234 -8.97 3.25 -4.05
CA LEU A 234 -7.63 3.01 -4.59
C LEU A 234 -7.55 1.71 -5.39
N GLY A 235 -8.03 0.61 -4.83
CA GLY A 235 -7.99 -0.74 -5.44
C GLY A 235 -9.34 -1.26 -5.94
N GLY A 236 -10.41 -0.46 -5.85
CA GLY A 236 -11.76 -0.82 -6.26
C GLY A 236 -12.81 0.03 -5.57
N PHE A 237 -14.07 -0.31 -5.77
CA PHE A 237 -15.19 0.40 -5.16
C PHE A 237 -15.45 -0.06 -3.72
N HIS A 238 -15.86 0.88 -2.86
CA HIS A 238 -16.44 0.62 -1.55
C HIS A 238 -17.93 0.97 -1.54
N LEU A 239 -18.73 0.15 -0.85
CA LEU A 239 -20.08 0.50 -0.47
C LEU A 239 -20.05 1.14 0.92
N ILE A 240 -20.57 2.34 1.02
CA ILE A 240 -20.47 3.22 2.19
C ILE A 240 -21.86 3.60 2.69
N VAL A 241 -22.04 3.54 4.02
CA VAL A 241 -23.20 4.07 4.74
C VAL A 241 -22.75 4.64 6.10
N ASP A 242 -23.59 5.49 6.73
CA ASP A 242 -23.39 5.91 8.12
C ASP A 242 -23.45 4.66 9.04
N ALA A 243 -22.32 4.39 9.72
CA ALA A 243 -22.22 3.22 10.58
C ALA A 243 -23.11 3.29 11.86
N ARG A 244 -23.57 4.50 12.21
CA ARG A 244 -24.45 4.76 13.36
C ARG A 244 -25.92 4.55 13.00
N ASN A 245 -26.26 4.60 11.71
CA ASN A 245 -27.63 4.43 11.21
C ASN A 245 -27.94 2.96 11.00
N GLU A 246 -28.63 2.36 11.96
CA GLU A 246 -29.00 0.95 11.94
C GLU A 246 -29.78 0.56 10.68
N THR A 247 -30.75 1.39 10.29
CA THR A 247 -31.58 1.15 9.11
C THR A 247 -30.71 1.15 7.82
N ALA A 248 -29.78 2.09 7.69
CA ALA A 248 -28.88 2.15 6.53
C ALA A 248 -27.96 0.92 6.46
N VAL A 249 -27.42 0.48 7.60
CA VAL A 249 -26.58 -0.73 7.67
C VAL A 249 -27.39 -2.00 7.36
N GLN A 250 -28.59 -2.12 7.85
CA GLN A 250 -29.49 -3.25 7.55
C GLN A 250 -29.89 -3.27 6.06
N ASN A 251 -30.22 -2.12 5.47
CA ASN A 251 -30.50 -2.00 4.06
C ASN A 251 -29.29 -2.43 3.19
N LEU A 252 -28.07 -2.00 3.57
CA LEU A 252 -26.84 -2.44 2.92
C LEU A 252 -26.67 -3.97 3.02
N ARG A 253 -26.89 -4.57 4.19
CA ARG A 253 -26.80 -6.02 4.39
C ARG A 253 -27.80 -6.78 3.52
N GLN A 254 -29.03 -6.33 3.49
CA GLN A 254 -30.10 -6.95 2.71
C GLN A 254 -29.79 -6.88 1.21
N ARG A 255 -29.49 -5.68 0.67
CA ARG A 255 -29.22 -5.47 -0.75
C ARG A 255 -27.94 -6.20 -1.19
N LYS A 256 -26.88 -6.21 -0.35
CA LYS A 256 -25.63 -6.94 -0.61
C LYS A 256 -25.74 -8.46 -0.39
N ARG A 257 -26.88 -8.96 0.12
CA ARG A 257 -27.10 -10.36 0.51
C ARG A 257 -26.01 -10.88 1.48
N ARG A 258 -25.73 -10.07 2.50
CA ARG A 258 -24.67 -10.35 3.49
C ARG A 258 -25.23 -10.24 4.92
N PRO A 259 -26.05 -11.23 5.38
CA PRO A 259 -26.82 -11.08 6.61
C PRO A 259 -25.94 -11.04 7.88
N ALA A 260 -24.95 -11.92 8.01
CA ALA A 260 -24.20 -12.10 9.25
C ALA A 260 -22.73 -11.69 9.21
N LYS A 261 -22.06 -11.74 8.02
CA LYS A 261 -20.62 -11.47 7.93
C LYS A 261 -20.31 -10.05 8.41
N PRO A 262 -19.29 -9.83 9.31
CA PRO A 262 -18.93 -8.50 9.78
C PRO A 262 -18.63 -7.51 8.67
N LEU A 263 -18.97 -6.24 8.89
CA LEU A 263 -18.65 -5.11 8.03
C LEU A 263 -17.54 -4.30 8.69
N ALA A 264 -16.54 -3.91 7.91
CA ALA A 264 -15.50 -3.02 8.39
C ALA A 264 -16.02 -1.59 8.56
N VAL A 265 -15.49 -0.90 9.57
CA VAL A 265 -15.84 0.48 9.89
C VAL A 265 -14.61 1.36 9.72
N MET A 266 -14.75 2.44 8.97
CA MET A 266 -13.74 3.47 8.83
C MET A 266 -14.07 4.63 9.75
N TYR A 267 -13.18 4.95 10.68
CA TYR A 267 -13.32 6.03 11.66
C TYR A 267 -12.59 7.29 11.17
N PRO A 268 -13.09 8.48 11.50
CA PRO A 268 -12.40 9.74 11.14
C PRO A 268 -10.99 9.86 11.73
N ASN A 269 -10.80 9.38 12.95
CA ASN A 269 -9.55 9.48 13.71
C ASN A 269 -9.48 8.38 14.79
N LEU A 270 -8.30 8.26 15.40
CA LEU A 270 -8.00 7.27 16.41
C LEU A 270 -8.74 7.50 17.72
N GLU A 271 -9.01 8.77 18.08
CA GLU A 271 -9.74 9.13 19.31
C GLU A 271 -11.15 8.55 19.30
N GLN A 272 -11.84 8.61 18.16
CA GLN A 272 -13.16 7.99 18.02
C GLN A 272 -13.09 6.46 18.05
N VAL A 273 -12.03 5.84 17.50
CA VAL A 273 -11.82 4.39 17.63
C VAL A 273 -11.72 3.97 19.09
N LYS A 274 -10.94 4.73 19.89
CA LYS A 274 -10.75 4.45 21.32
C LYS A 274 -12.01 4.61 22.18
N GLN A 275 -13.06 5.26 21.67
CA GLN A 275 -14.36 5.32 22.33
C GLN A 275 -15.14 4.01 22.22
N ASP A 276 -14.96 3.25 21.13
CA ASP A 276 -15.73 2.04 20.83
C ASP A 276 -14.90 0.75 20.98
N CYS A 277 -13.57 0.84 20.95
CA CYS A 277 -12.65 -0.29 20.95
C CYS A 277 -11.48 -0.13 21.93
N LEU A 278 -11.05 -1.25 22.50
CA LEU A 278 -9.75 -1.33 23.19
C LEU A 278 -8.66 -1.34 22.13
N VAL A 279 -7.70 -0.44 22.27
CA VAL A 279 -6.60 -0.27 21.30
C VAL A 279 -5.26 -0.33 22.04
N SER A 280 -4.44 -1.33 21.74
CA SER A 280 -3.05 -1.42 22.20
C SER A 280 -2.12 -0.54 21.35
N GLU A 281 -0.90 -0.28 21.84
CA GLU A 281 0.11 0.49 21.11
C GLU A 281 0.46 -0.15 19.76
N LEU A 282 0.49 -1.48 19.66
CA LEU A 282 0.76 -2.18 18.41
C LEU A 282 -0.40 -2.03 17.41
N GLU A 283 -1.63 -2.10 17.88
CA GLU A 283 -2.81 -1.89 17.03
C GLU A 283 -2.91 -0.43 16.56
N GLU A 284 -2.56 0.55 17.41
CA GLU A 284 -2.46 1.96 17.03
C GLU A 284 -1.41 2.20 15.93
N LYS A 285 -0.22 1.59 16.07
CA LYS A 285 0.84 1.62 15.04
C LYS A 285 0.37 1.01 13.72
N LEU A 286 -0.36 -0.09 13.76
CA LEU A 286 -0.91 -0.74 12.56
C LEU A 286 -1.97 0.12 11.88
N LEU A 287 -2.92 0.69 12.62
CA LEU A 287 -3.96 1.58 12.09
C LEU A 287 -3.37 2.81 11.40
N SER A 288 -2.27 3.35 11.95
CA SER A 288 -1.58 4.55 11.44
C SER A 288 -0.44 4.23 10.47
N SER A 289 -0.20 2.97 10.17
CA SER A 289 0.88 2.55 9.26
C SER A 289 0.61 2.94 7.80
N PRO A 290 1.65 3.05 6.95
CA PRO A 290 1.48 3.25 5.53
C PRO A 290 0.65 2.17 4.82
N ALA A 291 0.59 0.96 5.37
CA ALA A 291 -0.25 -0.13 4.87
C ALA A 291 -1.75 0.08 5.19
N ALA A 292 -2.05 0.80 6.28
CA ALA A 292 -3.40 1.13 6.74
C ALA A 292 -4.41 -0.02 6.62
N PRO A 293 -4.16 -1.19 7.23
CA PRO A 293 -5.04 -2.36 7.11
C PRO A 293 -6.34 -2.19 7.90
N ILE A 294 -7.27 -3.11 7.68
CA ILE A 294 -8.35 -3.35 8.63
C ILE A 294 -7.77 -4.12 9.82
N VAL A 295 -7.80 -3.51 11.01
CA VAL A 295 -7.36 -4.14 12.27
C VAL A 295 -8.57 -4.68 13.02
N LEU A 296 -8.52 -5.94 13.45
CA LEU A 296 -9.57 -6.54 14.26
C LEU A 296 -9.37 -6.16 15.73
N LEU A 297 -10.12 -5.18 16.21
CA LEU A 297 -10.05 -4.64 17.56
C LEU A 297 -11.13 -5.21 18.47
N ARG A 298 -10.82 -5.38 19.76
CA ARG A 298 -11.79 -5.79 20.78
C ARG A 298 -12.71 -4.61 21.10
N ARG A 299 -14.04 -4.86 21.04
CA ARG A 299 -15.06 -3.85 21.35
C ARG A 299 -15.13 -3.56 22.85
N ILE A 300 -15.39 -2.30 23.20
CA ILE A 300 -15.79 -1.89 24.55
C ILE A 300 -17.29 -2.15 24.66
N PHE A 301 -17.69 -3.05 25.56
CA PHE A 301 -19.09 -3.24 25.91
C PHE A 301 -19.38 -2.33 27.10
N ASN A 302 -20.15 -1.27 26.90
CA ASN A 302 -20.67 -0.49 28.03
C ASN A 302 -21.68 -1.36 28.79
N GLN A 303 -21.24 -1.92 29.90
CA GLN A 303 -22.12 -2.45 30.94
C GLN A 303 -22.81 -1.25 31.64
N LEU A 304 -23.80 -0.67 31.02
CA LEU A 304 -24.69 0.29 31.64
C LEU A 304 -26.09 -0.30 31.65
N LYS A 305 -26.39 -1.06 32.72
CA LYS A 305 -27.51 -1.00 33.64
C LYS A 305 -27.68 -2.34 34.35
N SER A 306 -27.39 -2.29 35.67
CA SER A 306 -27.85 -3.20 36.72
C SER A 306 -27.83 -4.70 36.42
N ASP A 307 -26.72 -5.33 36.77
CA ASP A 307 -26.73 -6.75 37.10
C ASP A 307 -27.62 -6.95 38.36
N PRO A 308 -28.56 -7.89 38.33
CA PRO A 308 -29.11 -8.40 39.57
C PRO A 308 -27.98 -9.11 40.34
N PRO A 309 -28.00 -9.10 41.71
CA PRO A 309 -26.94 -9.70 42.50
C PRO A 309 -26.79 -11.18 42.17
N HIS A 310 -25.56 -11.58 41.83
CA HIS A 310 -25.21 -12.97 41.53
C HIS A 310 -25.51 -13.86 42.76
N PRO A 311 -26.15 -15.04 42.58
CA PRO A 311 -26.20 -16.04 43.62
C PRO A 311 -24.78 -16.58 43.91
N PRO A 312 -24.49 -17.00 45.16
CA PRO A 312 -23.17 -17.46 45.55
C PRO A 312 -22.75 -18.70 44.77
N LEU A 313 -21.52 -18.67 44.28
CA LEU A 313 -20.87 -19.77 43.53
C LEU A 313 -20.82 -21.06 44.38
N LEU A 314 -21.50 -22.09 43.94
CA LEU A 314 -21.26 -23.45 44.39
C LEU A 314 -19.97 -23.97 43.69
N ARG A 315 -19.00 -24.45 44.48
CA ARG A 315 -17.75 -25.06 44.02
C ARG A 315 -18.02 -26.37 43.28
N GLY A 316 -17.50 -26.50 42.09
CA GLY A 316 -17.29 -27.79 41.40
C GLY A 316 -18.06 -27.90 40.09
N GLY A 317 -17.38 -27.76 38.96
CA GLY A 317 -17.87 -28.05 37.61
C GLY A 317 -17.20 -27.20 36.57
N GLU A 318 -16.75 -27.82 35.48
CA GLU A 318 -16.02 -27.30 34.34
C GLU A 318 -16.47 -25.90 33.90
N GLU A 319 -15.52 -25.00 33.74
CA GLU A 319 -15.74 -23.65 33.22
C GLU A 319 -16.17 -23.68 31.75
N ASN A 320 -17.45 -23.82 31.49
CA ASN A 320 -18.06 -23.34 30.27
C ASN A 320 -18.12 -21.80 30.37
N GLN A 321 -17.16 -21.09 29.80
CA GLN A 321 -17.23 -19.65 29.65
C GLN A 321 -18.41 -19.31 28.72
N THR A 322 -19.58 -19.18 29.26
CA THR A 322 -20.73 -18.58 28.60
C THR A 322 -20.50 -17.08 28.57
N PHE A 323 -20.11 -16.57 27.38
CA PHE A 323 -20.05 -15.13 27.15
C PHE A 323 -21.43 -14.51 27.40
N PRO A 324 -21.50 -13.35 28.09
CA PRO A 324 -22.77 -12.67 28.29
C PRO A 324 -23.44 -12.34 26.96
N PRO A 325 -24.78 -12.40 26.87
CA PRO A 325 -25.49 -12.07 25.62
C PRO A 325 -25.15 -10.64 25.21
N ILE A 326 -24.75 -10.48 23.97
CA ILE A 326 -24.35 -9.18 23.37
C ILE A 326 -25.60 -8.29 23.35
N THR A 327 -25.60 -7.24 24.16
CA THR A 327 -26.70 -6.28 24.22
C THR A 327 -26.85 -5.60 22.83
N LYS A 328 -28.07 -5.59 22.31
CA LYS A 328 -28.48 -4.86 21.13
C LYS A 328 -28.32 -3.36 21.42
N GLY A 329 -27.24 -2.74 20.95
CA GLY A 329 -27.01 -1.30 21.09
C GLY A 329 -25.57 -0.91 20.81
N GLY A 330 -25.40 0.22 20.14
CA GLY A 330 -24.11 0.76 19.73
C GLY A 330 -23.66 0.28 18.35
N LEU A 331 -22.66 0.99 17.82
CA LEU A 331 -22.14 0.88 16.45
C LEU A 331 -21.75 -0.55 16.03
N GLY A 332 -21.23 -1.34 16.96
CA GLY A 332 -20.87 -2.74 16.73
C GLY A 332 -22.05 -3.72 16.67
N GLY A 333 -23.22 -3.39 17.21
CA GLY A 333 -24.40 -4.28 17.22
C GLY A 333 -24.89 -4.63 15.83
N VAL A 334 -24.84 -3.68 14.91
CA VAL A 334 -25.32 -3.84 13.52
C VAL A 334 -24.19 -4.17 12.55
N THR A 335 -23.00 -3.58 12.76
CA THR A 335 -21.84 -3.77 11.86
C THR A 335 -21.14 -5.09 12.09
N SER A 336 -21.16 -5.62 13.32
CA SER A 336 -20.52 -6.89 13.71
C SER A 336 -21.42 -7.64 14.72
N PRO A 337 -22.60 -8.16 14.30
CA PRO A 337 -23.54 -8.84 15.19
C PRO A 337 -22.85 -10.02 15.88
N GLU A 338 -23.05 -10.15 17.21
CA GLU A 338 -22.54 -11.27 18.03
C GLU A 338 -21.01 -11.50 17.97
N ASN A 339 -20.25 -10.54 17.43
CA ASN A 339 -18.80 -10.64 17.37
C ASN A 339 -18.15 -9.68 18.38
N PRO A 340 -17.27 -10.17 19.28
CA PRO A 340 -16.56 -9.33 20.22
C PRO A 340 -15.51 -8.43 19.56
N TYR A 341 -15.24 -8.62 18.28
CA TYR A 341 -14.29 -7.83 17.51
C TYR A 341 -14.99 -7.01 16.44
N LEU A 342 -14.44 -5.82 16.20
CA LEU A 342 -14.80 -4.93 15.12
C LEU A 342 -13.62 -4.80 14.16
N GLY A 343 -13.85 -4.91 12.87
CA GLY A 343 -12.86 -4.58 11.86
C GLY A 343 -12.81 -3.06 11.67
N VAL A 344 -11.72 -2.44 12.07
CA VAL A 344 -11.53 -0.99 12.09
C VAL A 344 -10.43 -0.58 11.12
N MET A 345 -10.61 0.51 10.40
CA MET A 345 -9.58 1.17 9.61
C MET A 345 -9.68 2.69 9.72
N LEU A 346 -8.58 3.38 9.45
CA LEU A 346 -8.52 4.83 9.30
C LEU A 346 -8.57 5.22 7.81
N PRO A 347 -8.85 6.49 7.47
CA PRO A 347 -8.76 6.98 6.11
C PRO A 347 -7.35 6.76 5.56
N TYR A 348 -7.24 6.30 4.32
CA TYR A 348 -5.95 6.01 3.71
C TYR A 348 -5.75 6.64 2.32
N THR A 349 -6.78 7.28 1.78
CA THR A 349 -6.68 8.10 0.57
C THR A 349 -7.13 9.52 0.85
N PRO A 350 -6.67 10.53 0.09
CA PRO A 350 -7.14 11.89 0.25
C PRO A 350 -8.67 12.01 0.18
N ILE A 351 -9.32 11.22 -0.71
CA ILE A 351 -10.80 11.22 -0.82
C ILE A 351 -11.47 10.74 0.48
N HIS A 352 -10.93 9.72 1.15
CA HIS A 352 -11.45 9.25 2.43
C HIS A 352 -11.27 10.30 3.54
N HIS A 353 -10.08 10.92 3.60
CA HIS A 353 -9.80 11.98 4.57
C HIS A 353 -10.74 13.18 4.40
N LEU A 354 -10.91 13.65 3.16
CA LEU A 354 -11.80 14.77 2.85
C LEU A 354 -13.27 14.44 3.14
N LEU A 355 -13.72 13.22 2.82
CA LEU A 355 -15.08 12.76 3.09
C LEU A 355 -15.35 12.67 4.60
N LEU A 356 -14.45 12.03 5.35
CA LEU A 356 -14.61 11.85 6.79
C LEU A 356 -14.41 13.15 7.57
N ALA A 357 -13.61 14.09 7.08
CA ALA A 357 -13.54 15.44 7.65
C ALA A 357 -14.89 16.19 7.56
N GLN A 358 -15.64 15.99 6.46
CA GLN A 358 -16.98 16.55 6.34
C GLN A 358 -18.01 15.81 7.20
N LEU A 359 -17.93 14.48 7.27
CA LEU A 359 -18.89 13.66 8.01
C LEU A 359 -18.70 13.73 9.52
N ASN A 360 -17.47 13.69 9.99
CA ASN A 360 -17.05 13.65 11.40
C ASN A 360 -17.71 12.54 12.22
N PHE A 361 -18.01 11.40 11.58
CA PHE A 361 -18.52 10.20 12.22
C PHE A 361 -18.07 8.94 11.45
N PRO A 362 -18.06 7.76 12.11
CA PRO A 362 -17.64 6.52 11.47
C PRO A 362 -18.62 6.04 10.40
N ILE A 363 -18.07 5.47 9.34
CA ILE A 363 -18.82 4.90 8.21
C ILE A 363 -18.53 3.41 8.07
N VAL A 364 -19.52 2.64 7.64
CA VAL A 364 -19.25 1.31 7.07
C VAL A 364 -18.53 1.52 5.75
N ALA A 365 -17.43 0.79 5.52
CA ALA A 365 -16.77 0.71 4.23
C ALA A 365 -16.52 -0.76 3.90
N THR A 366 -17.29 -1.31 2.97
CA THR A 366 -17.16 -2.69 2.52
C THR A 366 -16.94 -2.77 1.02
N SER A 367 -16.30 -3.84 0.54
CA SER A 367 -15.99 -4.01 -0.89
C SER A 367 -17.20 -3.83 -1.79
N GLY A 368 -17.04 -3.14 -2.93
CA GLY A 368 -18.07 -2.90 -3.94
C GLY A 368 -18.24 -4.11 -4.86
N ASN A 369 -18.97 -5.13 -4.37
CA ASN A 369 -19.29 -6.36 -5.07
C ASN A 369 -20.49 -7.04 -4.43
N PHE A 370 -21.11 -7.99 -5.12
CA PHE A 370 -21.93 -9.00 -4.44
C PHE A 370 -21.06 -9.97 -3.65
N ALA A 371 -21.67 -10.70 -2.72
CA ALA A 371 -20.97 -11.74 -1.98
C ALA A 371 -20.33 -12.76 -2.95
N ASN A 372 -19.05 -13.06 -2.73
CA ASN A 372 -18.27 -14.02 -3.52
C ASN A 372 -17.93 -13.60 -4.97
N GLU A 373 -18.08 -12.33 -5.31
CA GLU A 373 -17.60 -11.78 -6.58
C GLU A 373 -16.33 -10.96 -6.40
N PRO A 374 -15.56 -10.70 -7.48
CA PRO A 374 -14.48 -9.73 -7.47
C PRO A 374 -15.00 -8.30 -7.20
N ILE A 375 -14.15 -7.49 -6.57
CA ILE A 375 -14.43 -6.06 -6.35
C ILE A 375 -14.51 -5.35 -7.70
N CYS A 376 -15.51 -4.47 -7.89
CA CYS A 376 -15.63 -3.64 -9.08
C CYS A 376 -14.51 -2.59 -9.14
N ILE A 377 -13.97 -2.35 -10.32
CA ILE A 377 -12.92 -1.33 -10.58
C ILE A 377 -13.29 -0.36 -11.69
N ASP A 378 -14.21 -0.72 -12.56
CA ASP A 378 -14.63 0.04 -13.72
C ASP A 378 -15.94 0.79 -13.45
N GLU A 379 -16.04 2.02 -13.95
CA GLU A 379 -17.19 2.92 -13.70
C GLU A 379 -18.46 2.48 -14.43
N ALA A 380 -18.36 1.99 -15.66
CA ALA A 380 -19.50 1.52 -16.42
C ALA A 380 -20.02 0.17 -15.88
N GLU A 381 -19.08 -0.71 -15.49
CA GLU A 381 -19.39 -2.00 -14.89
C GLU A 381 -20.09 -1.82 -13.54
N VAL A 382 -19.63 -0.89 -12.69
CA VAL A 382 -20.18 -0.71 -11.35
C VAL A 382 -21.65 -0.29 -11.36
N VAL A 383 -22.05 0.59 -12.28
CA VAL A 383 -23.45 1.01 -12.41
C VAL A 383 -24.32 -0.19 -12.77
N THR A 384 -23.90 -1.03 -13.70
CA THR A 384 -24.66 -2.23 -14.10
C THR A 384 -24.75 -3.25 -12.96
N ARG A 385 -23.65 -3.50 -12.25
CA ARG A 385 -23.55 -4.55 -11.23
C ARG A 385 -24.11 -4.12 -9.87
N LEU A 386 -23.97 -2.85 -9.48
CA LEU A 386 -24.28 -2.41 -8.12
C LEU A 386 -25.49 -1.45 -8.02
N ASN A 387 -26.22 -1.17 -9.12
CA ASN A 387 -27.39 -0.28 -9.11
C ASN A 387 -28.56 -0.77 -8.23
N THR A 388 -28.59 -2.07 -7.90
CA THR A 388 -29.56 -2.64 -6.96
C THR A 388 -29.10 -2.54 -5.50
N ILE A 389 -27.82 -2.21 -5.27
CA ILE A 389 -27.25 -2.05 -3.93
C ILE A 389 -27.06 -0.58 -3.59
N ALA A 390 -26.32 0.15 -4.43
CA ALA A 390 -25.99 1.57 -4.23
C ALA A 390 -27.10 2.48 -4.77
N ASP A 391 -27.33 3.58 -4.08
CA ASP A 391 -28.26 4.63 -4.51
C ASP A 391 -27.53 5.68 -5.38
N PHE A 392 -26.23 5.89 -5.13
CA PHE A 392 -25.35 6.81 -5.86
C PHE A 392 -23.93 6.27 -5.99
N PHE A 393 -23.18 6.84 -6.96
CA PHE A 393 -21.82 6.43 -7.28
C PHE A 393 -20.91 7.65 -7.30
N LEU A 394 -19.92 7.71 -6.39
CA LEU A 394 -18.83 8.68 -6.42
C LEU A 394 -17.66 8.05 -7.17
N VAL A 395 -17.46 8.49 -8.40
CA VAL A 395 -16.49 7.93 -9.34
C VAL A 395 -15.36 8.90 -9.66
N HIS A 396 -14.30 8.41 -10.27
CA HIS A 396 -13.22 9.23 -10.81
C HIS A 396 -12.62 8.57 -12.05
N ASN A 397 -12.07 9.37 -12.94
CA ASN A 397 -11.53 8.96 -14.23
C ASN A 397 -10.08 8.40 -14.18
N ARG A 398 -9.48 8.16 -13.00
CA ARG A 398 -8.21 7.43 -12.88
C ARG A 398 -8.49 5.93 -12.99
N PRO A 399 -8.01 5.22 -14.05
CA PRO A 399 -8.24 3.80 -14.18
C PRO A 399 -7.50 2.99 -13.10
N ILE A 400 -8.14 1.93 -12.62
CA ILE A 400 -7.54 0.90 -11.77
C ILE A 400 -7.18 -0.29 -12.67
N VAL A 401 -5.91 -0.71 -12.66
CA VAL A 401 -5.44 -1.86 -13.46
C VAL A 401 -5.66 -3.17 -12.72
N ARG A 402 -5.37 -3.15 -11.42
CA ARG A 402 -5.44 -4.36 -10.57
C ARG A 402 -6.41 -4.15 -9.44
N PRO A 403 -7.47 -4.98 -9.39
CA PRO A 403 -8.35 -4.98 -8.23
C PRO A 403 -7.57 -5.44 -7.00
N ILE A 404 -7.76 -4.73 -5.89
CA ILE A 404 -7.14 -5.09 -4.63
C ILE A 404 -8.08 -4.78 -3.46
N ASP A 405 -8.34 -5.80 -2.64
CA ASP A 405 -9.11 -5.66 -1.41
C ASP A 405 -8.30 -5.03 -0.28
N ASP A 406 -8.96 -4.71 0.84
CA ASP A 406 -8.28 -4.29 2.06
C ASP A 406 -7.67 -5.49 2.78
N SER A 407 -6.44 -5.33 3.29
CA SER A 407 -5.81 -6.31 4.17
C SER A 407 -6.54 -6.37 5.51
N ILE A 408 -6.52 -7.55 6.15
CA ILE A 408 -7.05 -7.74 7.50
C ILE A 408 -5.92 -8.27 8.37
N VAL A 409 -5.69 -7.60 9.50
CA VAL A 409 -4.68 -7.98 10.47
C VAL A 409 -5.26 -8.03 11.87
N ARG A 410 -4.58 -8.76 12.75
CA ARG A 410 -4.88 -8.84 14.16
C ARG A 410 -3.61 -8.98 14.97
N ILE A 411 -3.54 -8.39 16.15
CA ILE A 411 -2.48 -8.67 17.10
C ILE A 411 -2.85 -9.93 17.90
N ILE A 412 -1.96 -10.92 17.86
CA ILE A 412 -2.08 -12.20 18.60
C ILE A 412 -0.74 -12.47 19.27
N ALA A 413 -0.73 -12.70 20.58
CA ALA A 413 0.49 -12.92 21.37
C ALA A 413 1.56 -11.82 21.15
N ASN A 414 1.14 -10.56 21.11
CA ASN A 414 1.98 -9.39 20.84
C ASN A 414 2.70 -9.39 19.47
N GLN A 415 2.16 -10.12 18.49
CA GLN A 415 2.68 -10.16 17.13
C GLN A 415 1.58 -9.84 16.12
N GLU A 416 1.98 -9.19 15.03
CA GLU A 416 1.10 -8.96 13.90
C GLU A 416 0.82 -10.28 13.17
N MET A 417 -0.47 -10.60 13.03
CA MET A 417 -0.93 -11.71 12.20
C MET A 417 -1.76 -11.20 11.04
N VAL A 418 -1.27 -11.39 9.82
CA VAL A 418 -1.97 -11.03 8.60
C VAL A 418 -2.97 -12.14 8.24
N LEU A 419 -4.27 -11.86 8.45
CA LEU A 419 -5.37 -12.80 8.17
C LEU A 419 -5.79 -12.76 6.70
N ARG A 420 -5.65 -11.62 6.05
CA ARG A 420 -5.82 -11.43 4.61
C ARG A 420 -4.75 -10.46 4.11
N ARG A 421 -3.94 -10.94 3.17
CA ARG A 421 -2.87 -10.16 2.57
C ARG A 421 -3.36 -9.54 1.27
N ALA A 422 -3.49 -8.22 1.23
CA ALA A 422 -4.00 -7.44 0.09
C ALA A 422 -3.40 -6.02 0.11
N ARG A 423 -4.18 -4.95 0.00
CA ARG A 423 -3.70 -3.56 -0.03
C ARG A 423 -2.74 -3.26 1.14
N GLY A 424 -1.65 -2.57 0.83
CA GLY A 424 -0.60 -2.20 1.79
C GLY A 424 0.45 -3.29 2.05
N TYR A 425 0.13 -4.56 1.73
CA TYR A 425 1.01 -5.72 1.92
C TYR A 425 1.38 -6.41 0.60
N ALA A 426 0.41 -6.64 -0.28
CA ALA A 426 0.66 -7.19 -1.60
C ALA A 426 1.06 -6.08 -2.59
N PRO A 427 2.01 -6.31 -3.48
CA PRO A 427 2.66 -7.59 -3.84
C PRO A 427 4.03 -7.84 -3.19
N LEU A 428 4.34 -7.23 -2.04
CA LEU A 428 5.65 -7.44 -1.40
C LEU A 428 5.92 -8.93 -1.16
N PRO A 429 7.15 -9.42 -1.30
CA PRO A 429 7.52 -10.79 -0.94
C PRO A 429 7.41 -11.01 0.57
N ILE A 430 7.33 -12.26 0.98
CA ILE A 430 7.41 -12.68 2.39
C ILE A 430 8.78 -13.30 2.59
N SER A 431 9.59 -12.72 3.46
CA SER A 431 10.87 -13.32 3.87
C SER A 431 10.57 -14.57 4.72
N LEU A 432 11.14 -15.69 4.34
CA LEU A 432 11.09 -16.91 5.16
C LEU A 432 12.21 -16.84 6.21
N PRO A 433 11.95 -17.26 7.46
CA PRO A 433 13.01 -17.37 8.47
C PRO A 433 14.12 -18.33 8.01
N ASP A 434 15.37 -17.98 8.28
CA ASP A 434 16.55 -18.81 7.94
C ASP A 434 16.51 -20.20 8.60
N SER A 435 15.67 -20.42 9.62
CA SER A 435 15.48 -21.68 10.34
C SER A 435 14.69 -22.75 9.57
N ILE A 436 14.10 -22.42 8.42
CA ILE A 436 13.51 -23.41 7.51
C ILE A 436 14.58 -23.77 6.49
N GLY A 437 15.67 -24.47 6.95
CA GLY A 437 16.62 -25.24 6.10
C GLY A 437 17.04 -24.65 4.74
N ALA A 438 16.99 -23.33 4.56
CA ALA A 438 17.38 -22.72 3.32
C ALA A 438 18.84 -22.23 3.44
N ASN A 439 19.78 -23.13 3.18
CA ASN A 439 21.04 -22.70 2.60
C ASN A 439 20.70 -21.82 1.39
N ARG A 440 21.02 -20.52 1.46
CA ARG A 440 20.89 -19.61 0.31
C ARG A 440 21.57 -20.31 -0.87
N PRO A 441 20.89 -20.52 -2.01
CA PRO A 441 21.60 -21.01 -3.18
C PRO A 441 22.72 -19.99 -3.46
N PRO A 442 23.96 -20.42 -3.64
CA PRO A 442 25.01 -19.54 -4.12
C PRO A 442 24.46 -18.92 -5.41
N SER A 443 24.65 -17.59 -5.57
CA SER A 443 24.37 -16.87 -6.80
C SER A 443 24.67 -17.78 -7.98
N TYR A 444 23.75 -17.91 -8.91
CA TYR A 444 23.86 -18.74 -10.12
C TYR A 444 25.20 -18.42 -10.82
N GLN A 445 26.26 -19.04 -10.38
CA GLN A 445 27.47 -19.26 -11.16
C GLN A 445 27.34 -20.66 -11.70
N THR A 446 26.91 -20.78 -12.93
CA THR A 446 27.08 -21.97 -13.76
C THR A 446 28.56 -22.23 -13.98
N ASN A 447 29.24 -22.71 -12.97
CA ASN A 447 30.52 -23.39 -13.13
C ASN A 447 30.25 -24.89 -13.02
N LEU A 448 29.95 -25.49 -14.18
CA LEU A 448 30.06 -26.92 -14.40
C LEU A 448 31.53 -27.33 -14.21
N SER A 449 31.94 -27.65 -12.98
CA SER A 449 33.14 -28.42 -12.74
C SER A 449 32.75 -29.90 -12.80
N LEU A 450 33.12 -30.57 -13.88
CA LEU A 450 33.08 -32.04 -14.02
C LEU A 450 34.01 -32.63 -12.95
N SER A 451 33.47 -33.21 -11.87
CA SER A 451 34.20 -34.14 -11.01
C SER A 451 34.21 -35.53 -11.67
N GLN A 452 35.38 -36.16 -11.67
CA GLN A 452 35.67 -37.47 -12.27
C GLN A 452 35.13 -38.70 -11.46
N SER A 453 33.98 -38.61 -10.83
CA SER A 453 33.33 -39.77 -10.22
C SER A 453 31.84 -39.80 -10.62
N GLY A 454 31.50 -40.79 -11.39
CA GLY A 454 30.24 -40.90 -12.11
C GLY A 454 28.99 -41.26 -11.28
N ASP A 455 28.73 -40.61 -10.17
CA ASP A 455 27.44 -40.68 -9.48
C ASP A 455 26.89 -39.24 -9.30
N LEU A 456 26.02 -38.87 -10.23
CA LEU A 456 25.21 -37.66 -10.15
C LEU A 456 23.91 -37.99 -9.44
N SER A 457 23.88 -37.96 -8.12
CA SER A 457 22.63 -37.77 -7.40
C SER A 457 22.21 -36.29 -7.56
N ILE A 458 21.47 -35.97 -8.60
CA ILE A 458 20.81 -34.66 -8.75
C ILE A 458 19.69 -34.66 -7.74
N GLU A 459 19.93 -34.06 -6.56
CA GLU A 459 18.86 -33.71 -5.63
C GLU A 459 17.91 -32.75 -6.33
N LYS A 460 16.70 -33.23 -6.61
CA LYS A 460 15.69 -32.42 -7.28
C LYS A 460 15.19 -31.35 -6.29
N PRO A 461 15.18 -30.07 -6.66
CA PRO A 461 14.63 -29.04 -5.77
C PRO A 461 13.16 -29.35 -5.46
N ILE A 462 12.80 -29.30 -4.19
CA ILE A 462 11.41 -29.42 -3.77
C ILE A 462 10.69 -28.13 -4.19
N LYS A 463 9.62 -28.29 -4.97
CA LYS A 463 8.73 -27.20 -5.35
C LYS A 463 7.42 -27.39 -4.60
N ILE A 464 7.12 -26.47 -3.68
CA ILE A 464 5.86 -26.47 -2.93
C ILE A 464 4.99 -25.34 -3.48
N LEU A 465 3.80 -25.69 -3.97
CA LEU A 465 2.76 -24.75 -4.33
C LEU A 465 1.66 -24.81 -3.27
N ALA A 466 1.51 -23.74 -2.49
CA ALA A 466 0.39 -23.58 -1.58
C ALA A 466 -0.67 -22.68 -2.21
N LEU A 467 -1.88 -23.18 -2.34
CA LEU A 467 -3.04 -22.43 -2.80
C LEU A 467 -3.88 -22.02 -1.59
N GLY A 468 -4.22 -20.75 -1.50
CA GLY A 468 -5.15 -20.23 -0.48
C GLY A 468 -6.59 -20.69 -0.75
N GLY A 469 -7.49 -20.32 0.16
CA GLY A 469 -8.91 -20.65 0.06
C GLY A 469 -9.62 -20.02 -1.13
N HIS A 470 -10.83 -20.46 -1.40
CA HIS A 470 -11.68 -20.01 -2.48
C HIS A 470 -11.88 -18.47 -2.47
N LEU A 471 -11.77 -17.79 -3.58
CA LEU A 471 -11.88 -16.34 -3.77
C LEU A 471 -10.90 -15.52 -2.88
N LYS A 472 -10.08 -14.66 -3.46
CA LYS A 472 -9.07 -13.85 -2.77
C LYS A 472 -7.91 -14.69 -2.18
N SER A 473 -7.56 -15.78 -2.86
CA SER A 473 -6.44 -16.63 -2.47
C SER A 473 -5.11 -15.98 -2.77
N THR A 474 -4.16 -16.11 -1.86
CA THR A 474 -2.74 -15.96 -2.15
C THR A 474 -2.18 -17.29 -2.64
N ILE A 475 -1.27 -17.22 -3.61
CA ILE A 475 -0.48 -18.38 -4.06
C ILE A 475 0.91 -18.18 -3.48
N ALA A 476 1.40 -19.16 -2.75
CA ALA A 476 2.79 -19.20 -2.30
C ALA A 476 3.52 -20.34 -3.02
N ILE A 477 4.69 -20.05 -3.56
CA ILE A 477 5.58 -21.03 -4.18
C ILE A 477 6.89 -20.99 -3.40
N ALA A 478 7.26 -22.12 -2.79
CA ALA A 478 8.56 -22.28 -2.15
C ALA A 478 9.44 -23.20 -3.01
N PHE A 479 10.70 -22.82 -3.15
CA PHE A 479 11.74 -23.65 -3.77
C PHE A 479 12.77 -23.94 -2.70
N GLY A 480 13.12 -25.20 -2.48
CA GLY A 480 14.12 -25.63 -1.52
C GLY A 480 14.80 -26.92 -1.98
N TRP A 481 15.89 -27.24 -1.33
CA TRP A 481 16.57 -28.53 -1.49
C TRP A 481 16.16 -29.40 -0.30
N ALA A 482 15.80 -30.65 -0.52
CA ALA A 482 15.66 -31.61 0.57
C ALA A 482 17.05 -32.14 0.93
N GLU A 483 17.39 -32.15 2.22
CA GLU A 483 18.52 -32.91 2.75
C GLU A 483 18.20 -34.40 2.76
#